data_e6fea10919efe6d3aad87e40d7540a14
#
_entry.id   e6fea10919efe6d3aad87e40d7540a14
#
_cell.length_a   1.000
_cell.length_b   1.000
_cell.length_c   1.000
_cell.angle_alpha   90.00
_cell.angle_beta   90.00
_cell.angle_gamma   90.00
#
_symmetry.space_group_name_H-M   'P 1'
#
loop_
_entity.id
_entity.type
_entity.pdbx_description
1 polymer ?
#
loop_
_entity_poly.entity_id
_entity_poly.type
_entity_poly.pdbx_seq_one_letter_code
_entity_poly.pdbx_strand_id
1 'polypeptide(L)'
;DFFAGSGTTLHAVNLLNKEDGGHRRCIMVTNNEIGEPKEKELRPQGIRPGDEEWEKWGIARYVNWPRTKCSILGEDVNGKPIVGDYITSQTETKLTDRKFTQINFLPAEATKKQKKALVTLVNKQKDVKLPTMSDDVPFLVSEDDSYNASILFDTNEAEAWMEALDGNSHITHFYIVAEKDADFKRIKAEVSEVMGQIEETIPVKMPMSDGFKANAAFFKLGFLDKRSVARGRQLQELLPLLWMKAGAIGKCPESITDDYAILPDNRMAILTDEAFFVRFKEDISQHPEIKVVYLITDSQNAYLAMTNELKGMKTFQLYRDYLDNFRINYATK
;
A
#
# COMPACT_ATOMS: atom_id res chain seq x y z
N ASP A 1 9.34 -13.59 4.22
CA ASP A 1 9.80 -12.94 5.45
C ASP A 1 9.71 -13.93 6.60
N PHE A 2 10.84 -14.21 7.22
CA PHE A 2 10.93 -14.91 8.49
C PHE A 2 10.90 -13.86 9.61
N PHE A 3 10.26 -14.16 10.73
CA PHE A 3 10.03 -13.22 11.82
C PHE A 3 9.11 -12.05 11.45
N ALA A 4 7.98 -12.38 10.89
CA ALA A 4 6.99 -11.42 10.36
C ALA A 4 6.52 -10.36 11.37
N GLY A 5 6.69 -10.59 12.67
CA GLY A 5 6.26 -9.66 13.72
C GLY A 5 4.81 -9.20 13.54
N SER A 6 4.61 -7.90 13.44
CA SER A 6 3.27 -7.30 13.24
C SER A 6 2.77 -7.31 11.80
N GLY A 7 3.50 -7.90 10.83
CA GLY A 7 3.10 -8.00 9.43
C GLY A 7 3.41 -6.78 8.56
N THR A 8 4.42 -6.01 8.92
CA THR A 8 4.79 -4.79 8.18
C THR A 8 5.19 -5.07 6.74
N THR A 9 5.90 -6.17 6.47
CA THR A 9 6.32 -6.56 5.12
C THR A 9 5.12 -6.82 4.21
N LEU A 10 4.12 -7.57 4.68
CA LEU A 10 2.90 -7.81 3.89
C LEU A 10 2.13 -6.52 3.63
N HIS A 11 2.04 -5.66 4.64
CA HIS A 11 1.41 -4.36 4.50
C HIS A 11 2.09 -3.50 3.42
N ALA A 12 3.42 -3.44 3.41
CA ALA A 12 4.19 -2.73 2.40
C ALA A 12 4.01 -3.33 0.99
N VAL A 13 3.99 -4.67 0.88
CA VAL A 13 3.74 -5.36 -0.40
C VAL A 13 2.35 -5.04 -0.94
N ASN A 14 1.32 -5.04 -0.08
CA ASN A 14 -0.04 -4.70 -0.47
C ASN A 14 -0.17 -3.23 -0.90
N LEU A 15 0.50 -2.32 -0.20
CA LEU A 15 0.55 -0.90 -0.56
C LEU A 15 1.17 -0.70 -1.95
N LEU A 16 2.35 -1.28 -2.19
CA LEU A 16 3.02 -1.22 -3.49
C LEU A 16 2.16 -1.81 -4.63
N ASN A 17 1.52 -2.96 -4.40
CA ASN A 17 0.63 -3.56 -5.38
C ASN A 17 -0.58 -2.65 -5.69
N LYS A 18 -1.08 -1.93 -4.70
CA LYS A 18 -2.19 -0.99 -4.88
C LYS A 18 -1.75 0.24 -5.65
N GLU A 19 -0.53 0.74 -5.43
CA GLU A 19 0.02 1.91 -6.10
C GLU A 19 0.27 1.68 -7.60
N ASP A 20 0.88 0.54 -7.95
CA ASP A 20 1.37 0.27 -9.31
C ASP A 20 0.60 -0.84 -10.06
N GLY A 21 -0.46 -1.39 -9.45
CA GLY A 21 -1.22 -2.51 -10.01
C GLY A 21 -0.43 -3.83 -10.06
N GLY A 22 0.64 -3.93 -9.30
CA GLY A 22 1.53 -5.09 -9.26
C GLY A 22 0.87 -6.33 -8.63
N HIS A 23 1.49 -7.49 -8.86
CA HIS A 23 1.03 -8.79 -8.35
C HIS A 23 2.10 -9.48 -7.49
N ARG A 24 2.81 -8.69 -6.66
CA ARG A 24 3.80 -9.22 -5.73
C ARG A 24 3.13 -10.09 -4.69
N ARG A 25 3.80 -11.14 -4.28
CA ARG A 25 3.35 -12.07 -3.24
C ARG A 25 4.28 -12.00 -2.04
N CYS A 26 3.72 -12.21 -0.86
CA CYS A 26 4.48 -12.26 0.38
C CYS A 26 4.11 -13.54 1.13
N ILE A 27 5.13 -14.34 1.50
CA ILE A 27 5.00 -15.47 2.42
C ILE A 27 5.71 -15.07 3.70
N MET A 28 4.95 -15.00 4.78
CA MET A 28 5.48 -14.65 6.11
C MET A 28 5.47 -15.87 7.02
N VAL A 29 6.55 -16.09 7.72
CA VAL A 29 6.69 -17.14 8.74
C VAL A 29 7.10 -16.49 10.04
N THR A 30 6.45 -16.84 11.14
CA THR A 30 6.82 -16.35 12.46
C THR A 30 6.40 -17.34 13.54
N ASN A 31 7.13 -17.37 14.64
CA ASN A 31 6.65 -17.96 15.87
C ASN A 31 5.49 -17.15 16.41
N ASN A 32 4.53 -17.80 17.03
CA ASN A 32 3.40 -17.11 17.67
C ASN A 32 3.76 -16.75 19.11
N GLU A 33 4.82 -15.96 19.29
CA GLU A 33 5.33 -15.56 20.60
C GLU A 33 4.37 -14.60 21.30
N ILE A 34 4.26 -14.74 22.62
CA ILE A 34 3.50 -13.81 23.47
C ILE A 34 4.45 -12.86 24.19
N GLY A 35 3.96 -11.66 24.52
CA GLY A 35 4.72 -10.69 25.31
C GLY A 35 4.95 -11.16 26.74
N GLU A 36 6.10 -10.81 27.31
CA GLU A 36 6.51 -11.20 28.67
C GLU A 36 5.44 -10.93 29.78
N PRO A 37 4.67 -9.82 29.75
CA PRO A 37 3.62 -9.60 30.75
C PRO A 37 2.53 -10.69 30.70
N LYS A 38 2.11 -11.08 29.48
CA LYS A 38 1.08 -12.10 29.28
C LYS A 38 1.61 -13.50 29.59
N GLU A 39 2.85 -13.76 29.28
CA GLU A 39 3.53 -15.00 29.65
C GLU A 39 3.54 -15.20 31.18
N LYS A 40 3.90 -14.14 31.94
CA LYS A 40 3.87 -14.16 33.40
C LYS A 40 2.48 -14.39 34.01
N GLU A 41 1.44 -13.97 33.30
CA GLU A 41 0.03 -14.21 33.68
C GLU A 41 -0.40 -15.64 33.46
N LEU A 42 -0.05 -16.23 32.29
CA LEU A 42 -0.54 -17.54 31.86
C LEU A 42 0.23 -18.72 32.46
N ARG A 43 1.56 -18.61 32.64
CA ARG A 43 2.40 -19.70 33.19
C ARG A 43 1.98 -20.20 34.55
N PRO A 44 1.62 -19.34 35.54
CA PRO A 44 1.13 -19.80 36.83
C PRO A 44 -0.20 -20.56 36.76
N GLN A 45 -1.02 -20.30 35.71
CA GLN A 45 -2.28 -21.01 35.48
C GLN A 45 -2.08 -22.37 34.81
N GLY A 46 -0.84 -22.78 34.56
CA GLY A 46 -0.50 -24.04 33.89
C GLY A 46 -0.59 -23.98 32.36
N ILE A 47 -0.94 -22.84 31.78
CA ILE A 47 -1.07 -22.64 30.34
C ILE A 47 0.34 -22.55 29.71
N ARG A 48 0.56 -23.27 28.62
CA ARG A 48 1.87 -23.42 27.95
C ARG A 48 1.79 -23.13 26.46
N PRO A 49 2.93 -22.88 25.79
CA PRO A 49 2.99 -22.81 24.34
C PRO A 49 2.37 -24.04 23.70
N GLY A 50 1.48 -23.82 22.73
CA GLY A 50 0.70 -24.86 22.05
C GLY A 50 -0.72 -24.99 22.57
N ASP A 51 -1.01 -24.58 23.80
CA ASP A 51 -2.38 -24.52 24.32
C ASP A 51 -3.18 -23.43 23.57
N GLU A 52 -4.45 -23.67 23.33
CA GLU A 52 -5.29 -22.74 22.56
C GLU A 52 -5.36 -21.35 23.22
N GLU A 53 -5.43 -21.32 24.55
CA GLU A 53 -5.46 -20.06 25.31
C GLU A 53 -4.14 -19.30 25.21
N TRP A 54 -2.98 -19.99 25.18
CA TRP A 54 -1.69 -19.36 24.91
C TRP A 54 -1.64 -18.77 23.50
N GLU A 55 -2.01 -19.58 22.50
CA GLU A 55 -1.91 -19.21 21.10
C GLU A 55 -2.77 -18.00 20.70
N LYS A 56 -3.86 -17.73 21.42
CA LYS A 56 -4.70 -16.54 21.20
C LYS A 56 -3.95 -15.21 21.36
N TRP A 57 -2.96 -15.18 22.24
CA TRP A 57 -2.22 -13.96 22.61
C TRP A 57 -0.91 -13.79 21.86
N GLY A 58 -0.55 -14.74 21.01
CA GLY A 58 0.67 -14.66 20.23
C GLY A 58 0.63 -13.60 19.15
N ILE A 59 1.78 -13.03 18.84
CA ILE A 59 1.92 -11.90 17.90
C ILE A 59 1.31 -12.19 16.53
N ALA A 60 1.38 -13.42 16.05
CA ALA A 60 0.81 -13.82 14.77
C ALA A 60 -0.72 -13.74 14.76
N ARG A 61 -1.39 -14.26 15.80
CA ARG A 61 -2.86 -14.31 15.88
C ARG A 61 -3.47 -13.02 16.42
N TYR A 62 -2.83 -12.39 17.40
CA TYR A 62 -3.37 -11.24 18.13
C TYR A 62 -3.07 -9.90 17.48
N VAL A 63 -1.94 -9.78 16.77
CA VAL A 63 -1.51 -8.53 16.15
C VAL A 63 -1.48 -8.63 14.63
N ASN A 64 -0.67 -9.56 14.09
CA ASN A 64 -0.39 -9.64 12.65
C ASN A 64 -1.66 -9.92 11.83
N TRP A 65 -2.38 -10.98 12.19
CA TRP A 65 -3.56 -11.39 11.43
C TRP A 65 -4.72 -10.37 11.49
N PRO A 66 -5.10 -9.83 12.65
CA PRO A 66 -6.09 -8.74 12.71
C PRO A 66 -5.66 -7.51 11.90
N ARG A 67 -4.42 -7.05 12.03
CA ARG A 67 -3.88 -5.95 11.23
C ARG A 67 -3.95 -6.22 9.73
N THR A 68 -3.58 -7.43 9.31
CA THR A 68 -3.67 -7.85 7.91
C THR A 68 -5.10 -7.77 7.40
N LYS A 69 -6.06 -8.32 8.14
CA LYS A 69 -7.49 -8.25 7.78
C LYS A 69 -7.98 -6.82 7.70
N CYS A 70 -7.71 -6.01 8.70
CA CYS A 70 -8.13 -4.61 8.75
C CYS A 70 -7.58 -3.82 7.54
N SER A 71 -6.31 -3.97 7.22
CA SER A 71 -5.70 -3.25 6.09
C SER A 71 -6.23 -3.71 4.72
N ILE A 72 -6.59 -4.99 4.58
CA ILE A 72 -7.18 -5.54 3.35
C ILE A 72 -8.62 -5.04 3.17
N LEU A 73 -9.39 -5.03 4.25
CA LEU A 73 -10.81 -4.66 4.22
C LEU A 73 -11.04 -3.14 4.28
N GLY A 74 -10.09 -2.37 4.80
CA GLY A 74 -10.26 -0.94 5.07
C GLY A 74 -11.09 -0.64 6.33
N GLU A 75 -11.26 -1.64 7.19
CA GLU A 75 -12.10 -1.58 8.39
C GLU A 75 -11.29 -1.97 9.64
N ASP A 76 -11.64 -1.38 10.77
CA ASP A 76 -11.07 -1.78 12.06
C ASP A 76 -11.64 -3.14 12.53
N VAL A 77 -11.19 -3.62 13.69
CA VAL A 77 -11.65 -4.90 14.27
C VAL A 77 -13.14 -4.92 14.63
N ASN A 78 -13.81 -3.77 14.65
CA ASN A 78 -15.25 -3.62 14.91
C ASN A 78 -16.06 -3.39 13.62
N GLY A 79 -15.43 -3.46 12.45
CA GLY A 79 -16.09 -3.22 11.16
C GLY A 79 -16.33 -1.75 10.83
N LYS A 80 -15.62 -0.81 11.50
CA LYS A 80 -15.70 0.62 11.19
C LYS A 80 -14.60 0.99 10.19
N PRO A 81 -14.90 1.89 9.21
CA PRO A 81 -13.90 2.38 8.28
C PRO A 81 -12.67 2.95 8.99
N ILE A 82 -11.48 2.60 8.54
CA ILE A 82 -10.22 3.13 9.08
C ILE A 82 -10.08 4.58 8.66
N VAL A 83 -9.82 5.46 9.64
CA VAL A 83 -9.60 6.89 9.40
C VAL A 83 -8.14 7.16 9.08
N GLY A 84 -7.88 7.96 8.05
CA GLY A 84 -6.56 8.37 7.62
C GLY A 84 -6.27 7.99 6.17
N ASP A 85 -5.11 8.43 5.69
CA ASP A 85 -4.66 8.22 4.32
C ASP A 85 -3.27 7.59 4.30
N TYR A 86 -3.04 6.72 3.32
CA TYR A 86 -1.69 6.37 2.88
C TYR A 86 -1.16 7.48 1.98
N ILE A 87 0.08 7.87 2.18
CA ILE A 87 0.82 8.76 1.27
C ILE A 87 1.52 7.85 0.28
N THR A 88 1.18 8.00 -1.01
CA THR A 88 1.76 7.19 -2.06
C THR A 88 3.05 7.82 -2.61
N SER A 89 3.80 7.06 -3.39
CA SER A 89 4.96 7.58 -4.12
C SER A 89 4.58 8.40 -5.36
N GLN A 90 3.32 8.32 -5.78
CA GLN A 90 2.80 9.11 -6.89
C GLN A 90 2.54 10.54 -6.45
N THR A 91 2.74 11.45 -7.38
CA THR A 91 2.49 12.87 -7.18
C THR A 91 1.49 13.39 -8.20
N GLU A 92 0.72 14.37 -7.79
CA GLU A 92 -0.17 15.12 -8.67
C GLU A 92 0.15 16.62 -8.61
N THR A 93 -0.08 17.33 -9.71
CA THR A 93 0.08 18.77 -9.75
C THR A 93 -1.24 19.42 -9.33
N LYS A 94 -1.16 20.20 -8.25
CA LYS A 94 -2.29 21.01 -7.78
C LYS A 94 -2.06 22.47 -8.16
N LEU A 95 -3.05 23.05 -8.81
CA LEU A 95 -3.07 24.47 -9.11
C LEU A 95 -3.64 25.24 -7.91
N THR A 96 -2.90 26.24 -7.45
CA THR A 96 -3.29 27.08 -6.30
C THR A 96 -3.21 28.54 -6.72
N ASP A 97 -4.24 29.31 -6.35
CA ASP A 97 -4.28 30.73 -6.66
C ASP A 97 -3.25 31.51 -5.85
N ARG A 98 -2.62 32.50 -6.49
CA ARG A 98 -1.74 33.46 -5.82
C ARG A 98 -2.54 34.36 -4.89
N LYS A 99 -1.95 34.78 -3.79
CA LYS A 99 -2.61 35.57 -2.74
C LYS A 99 -2.43 37.03 -2.99
N PHE A 100 -3.51 37.78 -3.01
CA PHE A 100 -3.52 39.22 -3.19
C PHE A 100 -4.08 39.92 -1.95
N THR A 101 -3.38 40.96 -1.47
CA THR A 101 -3.78 41.74 -0.31
C THR A 101 -3.81 43.20 -0.68
N GLN A 102 -4.96 43.85 -0.53
CA GLN A 102 -5.09 45.28 -0.68
C GLN A 102 -4.61 45.98 0.59
N ILE A 103 -3.82 47.04 0.41
CA ILE A 103 -3.39 47.97 1.46
C ILE A 103 -4.06 49.32 1.18
N ASN A 104 -5.10 49.65 1.94
CA ASN A 104 -5.90 50.87 1.76
C ASN A 104 -5.65 51.94 2.81
N PHE A 105 -4.83 51.64 3.82
CA PHE A 105 -4.51 52.56 4.91
C PHE A 105 -3.23 53.37 4.67
N LEU A 106 -2.48 53.10 3.60
CA LEU A 106 -1.31 53.87 3.21
C LEU A 106 -1.68 54.75 2.02
N PRO A 107 -1.45 56.09 2.09
CA PRO A 107 -1.73 56.98 0.97
C PRO A 107 -0.78 56.71 -0.21
N ALA A 108 -1.20 57.05 -1.42
CA ALA A 108 -0.39 56.89 -2.64
C ALA A 108 0.94 57.67 -2.56
N GLU A 109 0.93 58.82 -1.88
CA GLU A 109 2.15 59.69 -1.67
C GLU A 109 2.90 59.32 -0.37
N ALA A 110 2.87 58.05 0.03
CA ALA A 110 3.52 57.58 1.25
C ALA A 110 5.04 57.84 1.22
N THR A 111 5.55 58.36 2.32
CA THR A 111 7.00 58.58 2.47
C THR A 111 7.79 57.27 2.53
N LYS A 112 9.06 57.32 2.16
CA LYS A 112 10.02 56.19 2.27
C LYS A 112 9.94 55.53 3.66
N LYS A 113 9.78 56.30 4.75
CA LYS A 113 9.69 55.77 6.11
C LYS A 113 8.41 54.92 6.32
N GLN A 114 7.29 55.39 5.77
CA GLN A 114 6.01 54.69 5.86
C GLN A 114 6.03 53.39 5.03
N LYS A 115 6.59 53.43 3.81
CA LYS A 115 6.78 52.24 2.97
C LYS A 115 7.67 51.20 3.67
N LYS A 116 8.81 51.61 4.26
CA LYS A 116 9.65 50.70 5.07
C LYS A 116 8.95 50.08 6.27
N ALA A 117 8.11 50.87 6.96
CA ALA A 117 7.32 50.37 8.07
C ALA A 117 6.31 49.30 7.61
N LEU A 118 5.68 49.50 6.44
CA LEU A 118 4.77 48.52 5.84
C LEU A 118 5.51 47.23 5.48
N VAL A 119 6.67 47.29 4.80
CA VAL A 119 7.50 46.11 4.50
C VAL A 119 7.86 45.34 5.77
N THR A 120 8.22 46.06 6.83
CA THR A 120 8.53 45.43 8.14
C THR A 120 7.28 44.77 8.75
N LEU A 121 6.11 45.37 8.58
CA LEU A 121 4.85 44.80 9.07
C LEU A 121 4.47 43.52 8.30
N VAL A 122 4.58 43.53 6.97
CA VAL A 122 4.31 42.37 6.12
C VAL A 122 5.27 41.22 6.45
N ASN A 123 6.55 41.50 6.63
CA ASN A 123 7.58 40.51 7.00
C ASN A 123 7.40 39.90 8.40
N LYS A 124 6.46 40.40 9.22
CA LYS A 124 6.07 39.76 10.49
C LYS A 124 5.02 38.65 10.30
N GLN A 125 4.42 38.59 9.13
CA GLN A 125 3.46 37.52 8.82
C GLN A 125 4.22 36.20 8.66
N LYS A 126 3.57 35.12 9.10
CA LYS A 126 4.12 33.79 8.92
C LYS A 126 4.12 33.43 7.42
N ASP A 127 5.21 32.84 6.98
CA ASP A 127 5.36 32.31 5.60
C ASP A 127 5.35 33.39 4.49
N VAL A 128 5.58 34.68 4.81
CA VAL A 128 5.68 35.78 3.85
C VAL A 128 7.02 36.47 4.02
N LYS A 129 7.71 36.71 2.91
CA LYS A 129 9.01 37.37 2.92
C LYS A 129 9.17 38.32 1.74
N LEU A 130 9.16 39.61 2.03
CA LEU A 130 9.48 40.70 1.10
C LEU A 130 10.97 41.07 1.14
N PRO A 131 11.56 41.51 0.02
CA PRO A 131 12.92 42.04 0.02
C PRO A 131 13.03 43.31 0.84
N THR A 132 14.24 43.61 1.33
CA THR A 132 14.48 44.79 2.13
C THR A 132 14.49 46.04 1.23
N MET A 133 13.74 47.07 1.61
CA MET A 133 13.67 48.32 0.89
C MET A 133 14.88 49.23 1.26
N SER A 134 15.83 49.43 0.33
CA SER A 134 16.96 50.35 0.50
C SER A 134 16.61 51.80 0.09
N ASP A 135 15.96 51.95 -1.04
CA ASP A 135 15.62 53.25 -1.64
C ASP A 135 14.11 53.47 -1.73
N ASP A 136 13.69 54.72 -2.05
CA ASP A 136 12.28 55.00 -2.29
C ASP A 136 11.92 54.55 -3.71
N VAL A 137 11.20 53.45 -3.78
CA VAL A 137 10.83 52.78 -5.04
C VAL A 137 9.30 52.62 -5.12
N PRO A 138 8.74 52.61 -6.34
CA PRO A 138 7.30 52.45 -6.53
C PRO A 138 6.82 51.00 -6.28
N PHE A 139 7.71 50.01 -6.33
CA PHE A 139 7.42 48.61 -6.04
C PHE A 139 8.66 47.84 -5.58
N LEU A 140 8.47 46.66 -5.01
CA LEU A 140 9.54 45.72 -4.64
C LEU A 140 9.28 44.38 -5.29
N VAL A 141 10.24 43.90 -6.08
CA VAL A 141 10.32 42.56 -6.66
C VAL A 141 11.73 42.03 -6.40
N SER A 142 11.90 40.74 -6.28
CA SER A 142 13.20 40.09 -6.16
C SER A 142 13.26 38.84 -7.01
N GLU A 143 14.37 38.65 -7.72
CA GLU A 143 14.68 37.43 -8.46
C GLU A 143 15.16 36.27 -7.52
N ASP A 144 15.54 36.63 -6.27
CA ASP A 144 15.96 35.66 -5.26
C ASP A 144 14.73 34.89 -4.72
N ASP A 145 14.69 33.59 -4.94
CA ASP A 145 13.61 32.69 -4.56
C ASP A 145 13.39 32.57 -3.04
N SER A 146 14.33 33.09 -2.25
CA SER A 146 14.15 33.21 -0.80
C SER A 146 13.06 34.22 -0.41
N TYR A 147 12.64 35.10 -1.34
CA TYR A 147 11.56 36.09 -1.17
C TYR A 147 10.35 35.65 -1.97
N ASN A 148 9.24 35.37 -1.30
CA ASN A 148 8.01 34.89 -1.93
C ASN A 148 6.88 35.91 -2.02
N ALA A 149 7.20 37.17 -1.80
CA ALA A 149 6.23 38.24 -1.83
C ALA A 149 6.74 39.47 -2.62
N SER A 150 5.81 40.20 -3.23
CA SER A 150 6.04 41.45 -3.92
C SER A 150 5.02 42.51 -3.48
N ILE A 151 5.38 43.77 -3.55
CA ILE A 151 4.52 44.87 -3.18
C ILE A 151 4.60 46.02 -4.20
N LEU A 152 3.44 46.51 -4.62
CA LEU A 152 3.27 47.71 -5.41
C LEU A 152 2.83 48.86 -4.49
N PHE A 153 3.61 49.96 -4.44
CA PHE A 153 3.28 51.13 -3.64
C PHE A 153 2.57 52.21 -4.47
N ASP A 154 2.84 52.30 -5.78
CA ASP A 154 2.22 53.27 -6.68
C ASP A 154 1.48 52.54 -7.82
N THR A 155 0.18 52.70 -7.87
CA THR A 155 -0.68 52.03 -8.87
C THR A 155 -0.45 52.55 -10.31
N ASN A 156 0.20 53.71 -10.48
CA ASN A 156 0.57 54.23 -11.81
C ASN A 156 1.75 53.44 -12.42
N GLU A 157 2.54 52.77 -11.59
CA GLU A 157 3.68 51.94 -12.01
C GLU A 157 3.33 50.47 -12.10
N ALA A 158 2.04 50.13 -12.21
CA ALA A 158 1.58 48.73 -12.27
C ALA A 158 2.14 47.98 -13.50
N GLU A 159 2.28 48.64 -14.64
CA GLU A 159 2.82 48.07 -15.87
C GLU A 159 4.30 47.70 -15.69
N ALA A 160 5.14 48.64 -15.17
CA ALA A 160 6.54 48.36 -14.88
C ALA A 160 6.72 47.30 -13.79
N TRP A 161 5.80 47.26 -12.82
CA TRP A 161 5.79 46.18 -11.82
C TRP A 161 5.51 44.82 -12.44
N MET A 162 4.52 44.69 -13.34
CA MET A 162 4.21 43.44 -14.06
C MET A 162 5.35 42.96 -14.93
N GLU A 163 6.05 43.89 -15.62
CA GLU A 163 7.28 43.56 -16.36
C GLU A 163 8.38 43.00 -15.44
N ALA A 164 8.55 43.61 -14.24
CA ALA A 164 9.51 43.13 -13.26
C ALA A 164 9.11 41.79 -12.61
N LEU A 165 7.84 41.40 -12.65
CA LEU A 165 7.33 40.11 -12.17
C LEU A 165 7.57 38.98 -13.15
N ASP A 166 7.79 39.29 -14.42
CA ASP A 166 8.00 38.27 -15.45
C ASP A 166 9.23 37.40 -15.11
N GLY A 167 9.08 36.09 -15.25
CA GLY A 167 10.09 35.10 -14.87
C GLY A 167 10.19 34.78 -13.36
N ASN A 168 9.52 35.53 -12.49
CA ASN A 168 9.59 35.38 -11.03
C ASN A 168 8.44 34.49 -10.48
N SER A 169 8.32 33.29 -10.98
CA SER A 169 7.23 32.33 -10.64
C SER A 169 7.16 31.96 -9.14
N HIS A 170 8.24 32.15 -8.38
CA HIS A 170 8.34 31.89 -6.94
C HIS A 170 7.54 32.88 -6.08
N ILE A 171 7.13 34.04 -6.63
CA ILE A 171 6.34 35.05 -5.90
C ILE A 171 4.90 34.60 -5.80
N THR A 172 4.46 34.32 -4.59
CA THR A 172 3.14 33.77 -4.29
C THR A 172 2.17 34.73 -3.61
N HIS A 173 2.73 35.84 -3.04
CA HIS A 173 1.97 36.84 -2.29
C HIS A 173 2.18 38.23 -2.88
N PHE A 174 1.09 38.91 -3.22
CA PHE A 174 1.10 40.23 -3.80
C PHE A 174 0.40 41.23 -2.88
N TYR A 175 1.07 42.33 -2.59
CA TYR A 175 0.53 43.42 -1.82
C TYR A 175 0.39 44.65 -2.73
N ILE A 176 -0.80 45.23 -2.78
CA ILE A 176 -1.11 46.34 -3.65
C ILE A 176 -1.62 47.50 -2.78
N VAL A 177 -0.86 48.58 -2.75
CA VAL A 177 -1.30 49.80 -2.08
C VAL A 177 -2.26 50.55 -3.03
N ALA A 178 -3.55 50.47 -2.72
CA ALA A 178 -4.60 51.09 -3.51
C ALA A 178 -5.73 51.56 -2.58
N GLU A 179 -6.06 52.87 -2.67
CA GLU A 179 -7.15 53.45 -1.92
C GLU A 179 -8.51 52.99 -2.45
N LYS A 180 -8.61 52.80 -3.79
CA LYS A 180 -9.85 52.41 -4.46
C LYS A 180 -9.86 50.93 -4.76
N ASP A 181 -10.94 50.26 -4.42
CA ASP A 181 -11.18 48.83 -4.74
C ASP A 181 -11.12 48.54 -6.25
N ALA A 182 -11.48 49.51 -7.09
CA ALA A 182 -11.47 49.38 -8.54
C ALA A 182 -10.03 49.17 -9.07
N ASP A 183 -9.06 49.99 -8.58
CA ASP A 183 -7.66 49.90 -8.97
C ASP A 183 -7.06 48.58 -8.50
N PHE A 184 -7.35 48.16 -7.26
CA PHE A 184 -6.91 46.89 -6.74
C PHE A 184 -7.45 45.71 -7.59
N LYS A 185 -8.75 45.70 -7.91
CA LYS A 185 -9.36 44.61 -8.70
C LYS A 185 -8.80 44.55 -10.10
N ARG A 186 -8.57 45.71 -10.76
CA ARG A 186 -7.96 45.76 -12.09
C ARG A 186 -6.55 45.20 -12.07
N ILE A 187 -5.66 45.71 -11.21
CA ILE A 187 -4.28 45.27 -11.12
C ILE A 187 -4.19 43.80 -10.73
N LYS A 188 -5.02 43.33 -9.78
CA LYS A 188 -5.09 41.94 -9.41
C LYS A 188 -5.43 41.04 -10.62
N ALA A 189 -6.38 41.43 -11.45
CA ALA A 189 -6.78 40.66 -12.63
C ALA A 189 -5.62 40.56 -13.64
N GLU A 190 -4.98 41.72 -13.93
CA GLU A 190 -3.83 41.80 -14.85
C GLU A 190 -2.65 40.96 -14.37
N VAL A 191 -2.26 41.07 -13.09
CA VAL A 191 -1.17 40.26 -12.50
C VAL A 191 -1.54 38.77 -12.47
N SER A 192 -2.81 38.41 -12.21
CA SER A 192 -3.24 37.00 -12.22
C SER A 192 -3.15 36.39 -13.62
N GLU A 193 -3.40 37.18 -14.68
CA GLU A 193 -3.26 36.75 -16.06
C GLU A 193 -1.80 36.54 -16.45
N VAL A 194 -0.89 37.44 -16.05
CA VAL A 194 0.55 37.35 -16.34
C VAL A 194 1.21 36.22 -15.56
N MET A 195 0.95 36.16 -14.27
CA MET A 195 1.65 35.22 -13.36
C MET A 195 1.04 33.81 -13.31
N GLY A 196 -0.20 33.66 -13.74
CA GLY A 196 -0.93 32.38 -13.66
C GLY A 196 -1.09 31.84 -12.24
N GLN A 197 -1.50 30.59 -12.14
CA GLN A 197 -1.60 29.86 -10.87
C GLN A 197 -0.24 29.25 -10.48
N ILE A 198 -0.12 28.88 -9.22
CA ILE A 198 1.05 28.19 -8.68
C ILE A 198 0.84 26.68 -8.89
N GLU A 199 1.83 26.04 -9.49
CA GLU A 199 1.87 24.58 -9.60
C GLU A 199 2.57 23.99 -8.37
N GLU A 200 1.81 23.30 -7.52
CA GLU A 200 2.35 22.58 -6.38
C GLU A 200 2.30 21.07 -6.65
N THR A 201 3.44 20.41 -6.54
CA THR A 201 3.50 18.96 -6.60
C THR A 201 3.18 18.38 -5.22
N ILE A 202 2.03 17.74 -5.10
CA ILE A 202 1.60 17.11 -3.86
C ILE A 202 1.55 15.59 -4.01
N PRO A 203 1.86 14.81 -2.95
CA PRO A 203 1.72 13.36 -3.01
C PRO A 203 0.24 12.97 -3.10
N VAL A 204 -0.04 11.99 -3.96
CA VAL A 204 -1.38 11.38 -4.05
C VAL A 204 -1.66 10.64 -2.74
N LYS A 205 -2.85 10.87 -2.20
CA LYS A 205 -3.34 10.22 -0.99
C LYS A 205 -4.34 9.13 -1.34
N MET A 206 -4.25 8.01 -0.63
CA MET A 206 -5.18 6.90 -0.75
C MET A 206 -5.86 6.65 0.59
N PRO A 207 -7.20 6.79 0.69
CA PRO A 207 -7.91 6.54 1.94
C PRO A 207 -7.66 5.12 2.46
N MET A 208 -7.35 4.99 3.75
CA MET A 208 -7.16 3.69 4.38
C MET A 208 -8.44 2.85 4.39
N SER A 209 -9.60 3.52 4.38
CA SER A 209 -10.91 2.89 4.28
C SER A 209 -11.18 2.15 2.98
N ASP A 210 -10.43 2.45 1.90
CA ASP A 210 -10.59 1.72 0.63
C ASP A 210 -10.07 0.29 0.71
N GLY A 211 -9.24 -0.01 1.69
CA GLY A 211 -8.55 -1.29 1.85
C GLY A 211 -7.67 -1.65 0.66
N PHE A 212 -6.82 -2.64 0.83
CA PHE A 212 -5.97 -3.11 -0.28
C PHE A 212 -6.70 -4.06 -1.22
N LYS A 213 -7.84 -4.64 -0.82
CA LYS A 213 -8.60 -5.64 -1.59
C LYS A 213 -7.73 -6.82 -2.06
N ALA A 214 -6.73 -7.15 -1.24
CA ALA A 214 -5.80 -8.24 -1.47
C ALA A 214 -6.37 -9.58 -0.97
N ASN A 215 -5.74 -10.67 -1.38
CA ASN A 215 -6.02 -12.01 -0.86
C ASN A 215 -4.95 -12.38 0.16
N ALA A 216 -5.36 -12.84 1.35
CA ALA A 216 -4.45 -13.35 2.37
C ALA A 216 -5.04 -14.58 3.06
N ALA A 217 -4.17 -15.54 3.40
CA ALA A 217 -4.54 -16.73 4.15
C ALA A 217 -3.59 -16.89 5.34
N PHE A 218 -4.14 -17.30 6.48
CA PHE A 218 -3.41 -17.55 7.70
C PHE A 218 -3.41 -19.05 7.99
N PHE A 219 -2.23 -19.62 8.19
CA PHE A 219 -2.07 -21.04 8.48
C PHE A 219 -1.29 -21.25 9.79
N LYS A 220 -1.65 -22.29 10.49
CA LYS A 220 -0.82 -22.81 11.59
C LYS A 220 0.02 -23.97 11.04
N LEU A 221 1.34 -23.87 11.15
CA LEU A 221 2.24 -24.97 10.82
C LEU A 221 2.19 -26.02 11.94
N GLY A 222 1.85 -27.24 11.57
CA GLY A 222 1.77 -28.37 12.48
C GLY A 222 2.54 -29.58 11.94
N PHE A 223 2.60 -30.63 12.73
CA PHE A 223 3.16 -31.91 12.32
C PHE A 223 2.03 -32.91 12.08
N LEU A 224 2.06 -33.57 10.93
CA LEU A 224 1.12 -34.62 10.59
C LEU A 224 1.73 -36.00 10.82
N ASP A 225 0.90 -36.96 11.20
CA ASP A 225 1.35 -38.37 11.29
C ASP A 225 1.64 -38.95 9.90
N LYS A 226 2.85 -39.42 9.71
CA LYS A 226 3.36 -39.95 8.44
C LYS A 226 2.48 -41.04 7.83
N ARG A 227 1.97 -41.98 8.67
CA ARG A 227 1.15 -43.10 8.20
C ARG A 227 -0.25 -42.63 7.82
N SER A 228 -0.78 -41.64 8.52
CA SER A 228 -2.09 -41.04 8.21
C SER A 228 -2.05 -40.26 6.91
N VAL A 229 -0.96 -39.53 6.66
CA VAL A 229 -0.71 -38.85 5.39
C VAL A 229 -0.61 -39.83 4.24
N ALA A 230 0.23 -40.89 4.39
CA ALA A 230 0.44 -41.92 3.36
C ALA A 230 -0.84 -42.73 3.01
N ARG A 231 -1.79 -42.77 3.93
CA ARG A 231 -3.10 -43.47 3.72
C ARG A 231 -4.20 -42.51 3.25
N GLY A 232 -3.89 -41.29 2.90
CA GLY A 232 -4.87 -40.31 2.44
C GLY A 232 -5.78 -39.73 3.53
N ARG A 233 -5.67 -40.14 4.77
CA ARG A 233 -6.57 -39.73 5.87
C ARG A 233 -6.41 -38.27 6.29
N GLN A 234 -5.32 -37.61 5.89
CA GLN A 234 -5.01 -36.25 6.22
C GLN A 234 -4.87 -35.36 4.98
N LEU A 235 -5.50 -35.74 3.86
CA LEU A 235 -5.48 -34.95 2.63
C LEU A 235 -5.97 -33.51 2.87
N GLN A 236 -7.01 -33.34 3.66
CA GLN A 236 -7.59 -32.03 3.96
C GLN A 236 -6.56 -31.09 4.60
N GLU A 237 -5.74 -31.63 5.50
CA GLU A 237 -4.67 -30.88 6.18
C GLU A 237 -3.53 -30.46 5.23
N LEU A 238 -3.40 -31.18 4.10
CA LEU A 238 -2.39 -30.88 3.08
C LEU A 238 -2.86 -29.84 2.04
N LEU A 239 -4.16 -29.61 1.90
CA LEU A 239 -4.71 -28.71 0.87
C LEU A 239 -4.06 -27.32 0.88
N PRO A 240 -3.83 -26.66 2.01
CA PRO A 240 -3.15 -25.38 2.03
C PRO A 240 -1.74 -25.43 1.44
N LEU A 241 -1.01 -26.51 1.71
CA LEU A 241 0.35 -26.72 1.19
C LEU A 241 0.35 -26.97 -0.32
N LEU A 242 -0.60 -27.77 -0.81
CA LEU A 242 -0.80 -28.04 -2.23
C LEU A 242 -1.17 -26.77 -2.98
N TRP A 243 -2.10 -26.00 -2.42
CA TRP A 243 -2.50 -24.70 -2.96
C TRP A 243 -1.32 -23.70 -3.03
N MET A 244 -0.49 -23.61 -1.98
CA MET A 244 0.72 -22.78 -2.01
C MET A 244 1.69 -23.26 -3.08
N LYS A 245 1.91 -24.57 -3.22
CA LYS A 245 2.79 -25.16 -4.25
C LYS A 245 2.26 -24.93 -5.66
N ALA A 246 0.95 -24.88 -5.84
CA ALA A 246 0.29 -24.54 -7.11
C ALA A 246 0.33 -23.04 -7.43
N GLY A 247 0.82 -22.22 -6.51
CA GLY A 247 1.01 -20.78 -6.71
C GLY A 247 0.07 -19.89 -5.90
N ALA A 248 -0.71 -20.44 -4.96
CA ALA A 248 -1.61 -19.70 -4.08
C ALA A 248 -2.57 -18.76 -4.84
N ILE A 249 -3.19 -19.26 -5.92
CA ILE A 249 -4.13 -18.52 -6.76
C ILE A 249 -5.55 -18.78 -6.24
N GLY A 250 -6.40 -17.77 -6.22
CA GLY A 250 -7.78 -17.86 -5.73
C GLY A 250 -7.89 -18.15 -4.23
N LYS A 251 -9.06 -18.57 -3.78
CA LYS A 251 -9.30 -18.98 -2.38
C LYS A 251 -8.69 -20.35 -2.13
N CYS A 252 -8.04 -20.54 -0.96
CA CYS A 252 -7.55 -21.86 -0.56
C CYS A 252 -8.72 -22.86 -0.43
N PRO A 253 -8.65 -24.05 -1.06
CA PRO A 253 -9.66 -25.07 -0.89
C PRO A 253 -9.75 -25.55 0.56
N GLU A 254 -10.95 -25.72 1.06
CA GLU A 254 -11.19 -26.14 2.46
C GLU A 254 -11.32 -27.67 2.59
N SER A 255 -11.90 -28.31 1.58
CA SER A 255 -12.10 -29.76 1.57
C SER A 255 -12.22 -30.31 0.16
N ILE A 256 -11.88 -31.61 0.00
CA ILE A 256 -12.09 -32.40 -1.20
C ILE A 256 -12.64 -33.74 -0.71
N THR A 257 -13.83 -34.10 -1.15
CA THR A 257 -14.55 -35.29 -0.71
C THR A 257 -14.72 -36.33 -1.82
N ASP A 258 -14.54 -35.92 -3.08
CA ASP A 258 -14.75 -36.75 -4.25
C ASP A 258 -13.49 -37.53 -4.66
N ASP A 259 -13.61 -38.46 -5.58
CA ASP A 259 -12.53 -39.29 -6.09
C ASP A 259 -11.49 -38.48 -6.91
N TYR A 260 -11.85 -37.28 -7.33
CA TYR A 260 -10.97 -36.24 -7.87
C TYR A 260 -11.62 -34.87 -7.74
N ALA A 261 -10.81 -33.81 -7.85
CA ALA A 261 -11.25 -32.44 -7.88
C ALA A 261 -10.52 -31.65 -8.97
N ILE A 262 -11.28 -30.87 -9.75
CA ILE A 262 -10.77 -29.90 -10.71
C ILE A 262 -11.07 -28.52 -10.15
N LEU A 263 -10.04 -27.71 -9.94
CA LEU A 263 -10.11 -26.42 -9.26
C LEU A 263 -9.58 -25.33 -10.20
N PRO A 264 -10.39 -24.87 -11.17
CA PRO A 264 -9.97 -23.91 -12.21
C PRO A 264 -9.48 -22.59 -11.63
N ASP A 265 -10.17 -22.04 -10.63
CA ASP A 265 -9.82 -20.80 -9.94
C ASP A 265 -8.44 -20.88 -9.25
N ASN A 266 -8.02 -22.09 -8.86
CA ASN A 266 -6.73 -22.36 -8.25
C ASN A 266 -5.67 -22.82 -9.27
N ARG A 267 -6.06 -23.02 -10.53
CA ARG A 267 -5.24 -23.60 -11.63
C ARG A 267 -4.60 -24.94 -11.27
N MET A 268 -5.29 -25.74 -10.44
CA MET A 268 -4.82 -27.04 -10.01
C MET A 268 -5.93 -28.09 -10.05
N ALA A 269 -5.51 -29.35 -10.11
CA ALA A 269 -6.40 -30.49 -9.98
C ALA A 269 -5.77 -31.58 -9.10
N ILE A 270 -6.60 -32.40 -8.46
CA ILE A 270 -6.17 -33.45 -7.55
C ILE A 270 -6.95 -34.71 -7.90
N LEU A 271 -6.24 -35.79 -8.19
CA LEU A 271 -6.83 -37.14 -8.33
C LEU A 271 -6.59 -37.90 -7.02
N THR A 272 -7.67 -38.27 -6.33
CA THR A 272 -7.61 -38.95 -5.04
C THR A 272 -7.68 -40.48 -5.18
N ASP A 273 -8.33 -40.99 -6.23
CA ASP A 273 -8.38 -42.40 -6.57
C ASP A 273 -7.99 -42.62 -8.04
N GLU A 274 -6.93 -43.41 -8.27
CA GLU A 274 -6.42 -43.72 -9.61
C GLU A 274 -7.40 -44.47 -10.51
N ALA A 275 -8.41 -45.17 -9.94
CA ALA A 275 -9.45 -45.82 -10.69
C ALA A 275 -10.29 -44.85 -11.55
N PHE A 276 -10.36 -43.59 -11.15
CA PHE A 276 -11.09 -42.53 -11.86
C PHE A 276 -10.24 -41.75 -12.84
N PHE A 277 -9.00 -42.14 -13.11
CA PHE A 277 -8.07 -41.40 -13.95
C PHE A 277 -8.61 -41.07 -15.35
N VAL A 278 -9.27 -42.03 -16.00
CA VAL A 278 -9.81 -41.83 -17.37
C VAL A 278 -10.81 -40.67 -17.38
N ARG A 279 -11.77 -40.69 -16.47
CA ARG A 279 -12.77 -39.62 -16.32
C ARG A 279 -12.16 -38.27 -15.92
N PHE A 280 -11.25 -38.31 -14.96
CA PHE A 280 -10.47 -37.15 -14.55
C PHE A 280 -9.74 -36.47 -15.73
N LYS A 281 -9.12 -37.28 -16.61
CA LYS A 281 -8.43 -36.81 -17.80
C LYS A 281 -9.40 -36.16 -18.80
N GLU A 282 -10.57 -36.75 -19.00
CA GLU A 282 -11.60 -36.16 -19.88
C GLU A 282 -12.06 -34.81 -19.34
N ASP A 283 -12.40 -34.72 -18.06
CA ASP A 283 -12.88 -33.51 -17.44
C ASP A 283 -11.79 -32.40 -17.38
N ILE A 284 -10.55 -32.75 -17.03
CA ILE A 284 -9.46 -31.77 -16.97
C ILE A 284 -9.12 -31.19 -18.37
N SER A 285 -9.40 -31.94 -19.44
CA SER A 285 -9.19 -31.46 -20.81
C SER A 285 -10.06 -30.24 -21.17
N GLN A 286 -11.17 -30.04 -20.46
CA GLN A 286 -12.07 -28.89 -20.62
C GLN A 286 -11.54 -27.63 -19.91
N HIS A 287 -10.45 -27.76 -19.11
CA HIS A 287 -9.90 -26.72 -18.26
C HIS A 287 -8.43 -26.38 -18.60
N PRO A 288 -8.19 -25.65 -19.71
CA PRO A 288 -6.82 -25.31 -20.14
C PRO A 288 -6.05 -24.41 -19.16
N GLU A 289 -6.74 -23.78 -18.21
CA GLU A 289 -6.18 -22.99 -17.13
C GLU A 289 -5.45 -23.84 -16.07
N ILE A 290 -5.73 -25.15 -15.97
CA ILE A 290 -5.05 -26.06 -15.03
C ILE A 290 -3.57 -26.20 -15.42
N LYS A 291 -2.68 -25.97 -14.48
CA LYS A 291 -1.23 -26.04 -14.68
C LYS A 291 -0.54 -27.07 -13.78
N VAL A 292 -1.15 -27.40 -12.66
CA VAL A 292 -0.59 -28.28 -11.65
C VAL A 292 -1.57 -29.39 -11.33
N VAL A 293 -1.10 -30.64 -11.33
CA VAL A 293 -1.91 -31.81 -11.03
C VAL A 293 -1.23 -32.65 -9.94
N TYR A 294 -1.99 -32.99 -8.91
CA TYR A 294 -1.57 -33.87 -7.84
C TYR A 294 -2.23 -35.25 -8.02
N LEU A 295 -1.42 -36.28 -8.07
CA LEU A 295 -1.86 -37.67 -8.27
C LEU A 295 -1.56 -38.49 -7.01
N ILE A 296 -2.61 -38.98 -6.37
CA ILE A 296 -2.49 -39.86 -5.20
C ILE A 296 -2.38 -41.29 -5.66
N THR A 297 -1.20 -41.84 -5.57
CA THR A 297 -0.90 -43.26 -5.87
C THR A 297 0.38 -43.69 -5.19
N ASP A 298 0.39 -44.94 -4.70
CA ASP A 298 1.60 -45.55 -4.15
C ASP A 298 2.42 -46.25 -5.26
N SER A 299 1.88 -46.39 -6.45
CA SER A 299 2.54 -47.03 -7.60
C SER A 299 3.31 -46.04 -8.44
N GLN A 300 4.63 -46.15 -8.50
CA GLN A 300 5.47 -45.38 -9.38
C GLN A 300 5.12 -45.57 -10.86
N ASN A 301 4.77 -46.81 -11.25
CA ASN A 301 4.41 -47.12 -12.62
C ASN A 301 3.08 -46.49 -13.02
N ALA A 302 2.08 -46.51 -12.13
CA ALA A 302 0.81 -45.82 -12.33
C ALA A 302 1.01 -44.32 -12.45
N TYR A 303 1.81 -43.71 -11.57
CA TYR A 303 2.16 -42.29 -11.64
C TYR A 303 2.77 -41.91 -12.98
N LEU A 304 3.79 -42.64 -13.43
CA LEU A 304 4.46 -42.40 -14.72
C LEU A 304 3.49 -42.56 -15.90
N ALA A 305 2.64 -43.57 -15.89
CA ALA A 305 1.64 -43.77 -16.93
C ALA A 305 0.66 -42.60 -17.00
N MET A 306 0.08 -42.18 -15.87
CA MET A 306 -0.83 -41.05 -15.79
C MET A 306 -0.16 -39.74 -16.19
N THR A 307 1.07 -39.50 -15.74
CA THR A 307 1.84 -38.28 -16.10
C THR A 307 2.08 -38.16 -17.60
N ASN A 308 2.40 -39.29 -18.27
CA ASN A 308 2.62 -39.28 -19.70
C ASN A 308 1.38 -38.90 -20.52
N GLU A 309 0.20 -39.06 -19.95
CA GLU A 309 -1.08 -38.69 -20.58
C GLU A 309 -1.50 -37.24 -20.27
N LEU A 310 -0.95 -36.61 -19.23
CA LEU A 310 -1.23 -35.25 -18.80
C LEU A 310 -0.17 -34.26 -19.34
N LYS A 311 0.02 -34.25 -20.67
CA LYS A 311 1.04 -33.43 -21.33
C LYS A 311 0.80 -31.94 -21.11
N GLY A 312 1.88 -31.20 -20.81
CA GLY A 312 1.85 -29.75 -20.61
C GLY A 312 1.45 -29.30 -19.20
N MET A 313 1.13 -30.22 -18.31
CA MET A 313 0.85 -29.96 -16.91
C MET A 313 2.01 -30.39 -16.02
N LYS A 314 2.22 -29.68 -14.92
CA LYS A 314 3.20 -30.08 -13.90
C LYS A 314 2.54 -31.06 -12.95
N THR A 315 3.00 -32.31 -12.93
CA THR A 315 2.44 -33.38 -12.09
C THR A 315 3.29 -33.62 -10.86
N PHE A 316 2.64 -34.01 -9.76
CA PHE A 316 3.28 -34.41 -8.52
C PHE A 316 2.60 -35.69 -7.99
N GLN A 317 3.43 -36.70 -7.62
CA GLN A 317 2.95 -37.88 -6.91
C GLN A 317 2.77 -37.53 -5.43
N LEU A 318 1.52 -37.51 -4.97
CA LEU A 318 1.24 -37.20 -3.58
C LEU A 318 1.65 -38.41 -2.70
N TYR A 319 1.98 -38.10 -1.46
CA TYR A 319 2.51 -38.97 -0.42
C TYR A 319 3.94 -39.45 -0.64
N ARG A 320 4.33 -39.88 -1.83
CA ARG A 320 5.70 -40.34 -2.09
C ARG A 320 6.69 -39.16 -2.13
N ASP A 321 6.38 -38.11 -2.88
CA ASP A 321 7.20 -36.92 -2.95
C ASP A 321 7.41 -36.27 -1.57
N TYR A 322 6.34 -36.25 -0.76
CA TYR A 322 6.42 -35.75 0.61
C TYR A 322 7.27 -36.63 1.52
N LEU A 323 7.19 -37.93 1.38
CA LEU A 323 7.96 -38.86 2.17
C LEU A 323 9.45 -38.81 1.82
N ASP A 324 9.78 -38.61 0.56
CA ASP A 324 11.17 -38.49 0.09
C ASP A 324 11.78 -37.16 0.52
N ASN A 325 11.07 -36.05 0.42
CA ASN A 325 11.51 -34.76 0.96
C ASN A 325 11.70 -34.79 2.48
N PHE A 326 10.87 -35.53 3.20
CA PHE A 326 11.01 -35.70 4.64
C PHE A 326 12.26 -36.52 5.00
N ARG A 327 12.63 -37.54 4.19
CA ARG A 327 13.86 -38.33 4.35
C ARG A 327 15.13 -37.50 4.17
N ILE A 328 15.15 -36.59 3.18
CA ILE A 328 16.29 -35.70 2.92
C ILE A 328 16.58 -34.83 4.14
N ASN A 329 15.55 -34.28 4.77
CA ASN A 329 15.68 -33.42 5.95
C ASN A 329 16.05 -34.17 7.25
N TYR A 330 15.79 -35.48 7.32
CA TYR A 330 16.15 -36.32 8.49
C TYR A 330 17.54 -36.95 8.38
N ALA A 331 18.06 -37.12 7.18
CA ALA A 331 19.38 -37.72 6.95
C ALA A 331 20.56 -36.75 7.17
N THR A 332 20.25 -35.46 7.41
CA THR A 332 21.25 -34.40 7.67
C THR A 332 21.36 -33.98 9.13
N LYS A 333 20.86 -34.82 10.08
CA LYS A 333 21.08 -34.63 11.53
C LYS A 333 21.90 -35.74 12.12
#